data_e601668a4b8ca785a5ee4dae09209517
#
_entry.id   e601668a4b8ca785a5ee4dae09209517
#
_cell.length_a   1.000
_cell.length_b   1.000
_cell.length_c   1.000
_cell.angle_alpha   90.00
_cell.angle_beta   90.00
_cell.angle_gamma   90.00
#
_symmetry.space_group_name_H-M   'P 1'
#
loop_
_entity.id
_entity.type
_entity.pdbx_description
1 polymer ?
#
loop_
_entity_poly.entity_id
_entity_poly.type
_entity_poly.pdbx_seq_one_letter_code
_entity_poly.pdbx_strand_id
1 'polypeptide(L)'
;MAAIKGIDVSKHNGYINWEKVKNDGIKFVIIRAGYGSSTIDERFEEYIKGAIKEDLDVGIYWFSYAISEEKARLEAVKCMEVIKPYKDKITYPIFYDLEYDSVSYAKKHGVTINKTKATAFAHTFLKEIQKGGYIPGLYTNIDFSNNYFFKSIQREYDLWIAQYTSRCTYSESHVMWQYSESGRVSGISGNVDLDYCYKKYKKNNNSENNSRTDTDSNTDKDNNKEDNIIKILIKSLQNALNESYDCKLAEDGIWGPKTKAVVEKHPLSIKSKNKKLEHTKWLQKSLKELGYDIAIDGYFGKDTQSTVEKYQKKKNLQVDGIAGVKTHESIISYI
;
A
#
# COMPACT_ATOMS: atom_id res chain seq x y z
N MET A 1 12.16 -18.38 9.96
CA MET A 1 11.97 -17.97 11.38
C MET A 1 10.70 -18.59 11.88
N ALA A 2 10.59 -18.92 13.18
CA ALA A 2 9.33 -19.37 13.75
C ALA A 2 8.29 -18.25 13.70
N ALA A 3 7.06 -18.57 13.33
CA ALA A 3 5.96 -17.61 13.29
C ALA A 3 5.61 -17.14 14.71
N ILE A 4 5.40 -15.86 14.89
CA ILE A 4 4.99 -15.24 16.15
C ILE A 4 3.46 -15.22 16.17
N LYS A 5 2.83 -15.73 17.25
CA LYS A 5 1.39 -15.76 17.39
C LYS A 5 0.86 -14.42 17.90
N GLY A 6 -0.19 -13.95 17.28
CA GLY A 6 -0.90 -12.73 17.66
C GLY A 6 -2.40 -12.83 17.44
N ILE A 7 -3.05 -11.75 17.75
CA ILE A 7 -4.49 -11.52 17.54
C ILE A 7 -4.73 -10.11 17.03
N ASP A 8 -5.85 -9.90 16.37
CA ASP A 8 -6.36 -8.55 16.18
C ASP A 8 -7.73 -8.38 16.83
N VAL A 9 -7.98 -7.16 17.32
CA VAL A 9 -9.13 -6.88 18.17
C VAL A 9 -9.75 -5.50 17.92
N SER A 10 -11.05 -5.43 18.14
CA SER A 10 -11.84 -4.21 18.13
C SER A 10 -12.88 -4.24 19.24
N LYS A 11 -13.68 -3.19 19.38
CA LYS A 11 -14.77 -3.13 20.36
C LYS A 11 -15.70 -4.36 20.34
N HIS A 12 -15.74 -5.11 19.26
CA HIS A 12 -16.60 -6.28 19.10
C HIS A 12 -16.15 -7.47 19.95
N ASN A 13 -14.89 -7.50 20.42
CA ASN A 13 -14.36 -8.56 21.29
C ASN A 13 -14.72 -8.38 22.76
N GLY A 14 -15.38 -7.27 23.15
CA GLY A 14 -15.87 -7.04 24.50
C GLY A 14 -14.76 -6.89 25.54
N TYR A 15 -14.95 -7.41 26.74
CA TYR A 15 -13.93 -7.38 27.78
C TYR A 15 -12.81 -8.39 27.49
N ILE A 16 -11.56 -7.95 27.67
CA ILE A 16 -10.36 -8.78 27.45
C ILE A 16 -9.53 -8.86 28.74
N ASN A 17 -9.25 -10.07 29.21
CA ASN A 17 -8.28 -10.31 30.27
C ASN A 17 -6.89 -10.55 29.66
N TRP A 18 -6.09 -9.49 29.57
CA TRP A 18 -4.82 -9.47 28.89
C TRP A 18 -3.76 -10.40 29.50
N GLU A 19 -3.77 -10.61 30.82
CA GLU A 19 -2.92 -11.58 31.49
C GLU A 19 -3.17 -13.00 30.97
N LYS A 20 -4.44 -13.38 30.84
CA LYS A 20 -4.81 -14.69 30.28
C LYS A 20 -4.46 -14.81 28.84
N VAL A 21 -4.64 -13.74 28.04
CA VAL A 21 -4.25 -13.69 26.63
C VAL A 21 -2.74 -13.93 26.47
N LYS A 22 -1.92 -13.26 27.27
CA LYS A 22 -0.45 -13.46 27.27
C LYS A 22 -0.07 -14.89 27.67
N ASN A 23 -0.71 -15.41 28.70
CA ASN A 23 -0.45 -16.78 29.21
C ASN A 23 -0.88 -17.86 28.20
N ASP A 24 -1.82 -17.57 27.30
CA ASP A 24 -2.22 -18.44 26.18
C ASP A 24 -1.23 -18.42 25.00
N GLY A 25 -0.12 -17.70 25.16
CA GLY A 25 1.00 -17.70 24.24
C GLY A 25 0.97 -16.62 23.18
N ILE A 26 0.00 -15.69 23.23
CA ILE A 26 -0.05 -14.51 22.35
C ILE A 26 1.12 -13.58 22.67
N LYS A 27 1.76 -13.05 21.65
CA LYS A 27 2.95 -12.20 21.76
C LYS A 27 2.72 -10.79 21.25
N PHE A 28 1.79 -10.60 20.31
CA PHE A 28 1.42 -9.29 19.79
C PHE A 28 -0.08 -9.16 19.59
N VAL A 29 -0.53 -7.93 19.54
CA VAL A 29 -1.93 -7.58 19.22
C VAL A 29 -1.96 -6.41 18.24
N ILE A 30 -2.84 -6.48 17.24
CA ILE A 30 -3.20 -5.38 16.38
C ILE A 30 -4.55 -4.83 16.83
N ILE A 31 -4.60 -3.56 17.25
CA ILE A 31 -5.79 -2.97 17.88
C ILE A 31 -6.42 -1.96 16.93
N ARG A 32 -7.74 -2.05 16.72
CA ARG A 32 -8.44 -0.99 16.00
C ARG A 32 -8.43 0.30 16.80
N ALA A 33 -7.74 1.33 16.29
CA ALA A 33 -7.76 2.63 16.95
C ALA A 33 -9.03 3.43 16.62
N GLY A 34 -9.60 3.20 15.44
CA GLY A 34 -10.80 3.88 15.01
C GLY A 34 -11.18 3.56 13.57
N TYR A 35 -12.14 4.33 13.04
CA TYR A 35 -12.62 4.17 11.66
C TYR A 35 -13.17 5.49 11.10
N GLY A 36 -13.13 5.61 9.77
CA GLY A 36 -13.56 6.81 9.09
C GLY A 36 -12.78 8.05 9.54
N SER A 37 -13.32 9.23 9.27
CA SER A 37 -12.58 10.49 9.46
C SER A 37 -12.48 10.97 10.92
N SER A 38 -13.21 10.36 11.88
CA SER A 38 -13.28 10.93 13.24
C SER A 38 -13.62 9.97 14.36
N THR A 39 -14.06 8.74 14.07
CA THR A 39 -14.57 7.85 15.10
C THR A 39 -13.44 7.02 15.73
N ILE A 40 -13.27 7.15 17.04
CA ILE A 40 -12.35 6.34 17.83
C ILE A 40 -13.07 5.05 18.20
N ASP A 41 -12.37 3.91 18.20
CA ASP A 41 -12.93 2.66 18.72
C ASP A 41 -13.18 2.78 20.24
N GLU A 42 -14.38 2.44 20.68
CA GLU A 42 -14.83 2.66 22.05
C GLU A 42 -13.97 1.95 23.10
N ARG A 43 -13.26 0.88 22.72
CA ARG A 43 -12.39 0.12 23.60
C ARG A 43 -10.90 0.30 23.33
N PHE A 44 -10.54 1.17 22.42
CA PHE A 44 -9.13 1.39 22.06
C PHE A 44 -8.27 1.68 23.28
N GLU A 45 -8.69 2.67 24.09
CA GLU A 45 -7.94 3.08 25.29
C GLU A 45 -7.79 1.96 26.33
N GLU A 46 -8.84 1.17 26.53
CA GLU A 46 -8.83 0.01 27.44
C GLU A 46 -7.84 -1.05 26.91
N TYR A 47 -7.92 -1.34 25.61
CA TYR A 47 -7.14 -2.41 25.01
C TYR A 47 -5.66 -2.08 24.95
N ILE A 48 -5.31 -0.87 24.47
CA ILE A 48 -3.90 -0.51 24.36
C ILE A 48 -3.20 -0.45 25.71
N LYS A 49 -3.86 0.07 26.74
CA LYS A 49 -3.33 0.09 28.12
C LYS A 49 -3.16 -1.31 28.67
N GLY A 50 -4.15 -2.17 28.46
CA GLY A 50 -4.10 -3.55 28.93
C GLY A 50 -3.02 -4.37 28.27
N ALA A 51 -2.88 -4.27 26.94
CA ALA A 51 -1.84 -4.95 26.18
C ALA A 51 -0.43 -4.50 26.57
N ILE A 52 -0.22 -3.19 26.73
CA ILE A 52 1.05 -2.60 27.16
C ILE A 52 1.41 -3.06 28.58
N LYS A 53 0.46 -3.09 29.50
CA LYS A 53 0.67 -3.54 30.88
C LYS A 53 1.21 -4.97 30.93
N GLU A 54 0.74 -5.82 30.04
CA GLU A 54 1.17 -7.21 29.96
C GLU A 54 2.38 -7.41 29.02
N ASP A 55 3.06 -6.33 28.59
CA ASP A 55 4.24 -6.37 27.73
C ASP A 55 4.00 -7.16 26.42
N LEU A 56 2.81 -7.02 25.83
CA LEU A 56 2.54 -7.47 24.47
C LEU A 56 3.07 -6.44 23.48
N ASP A 57 3.59 -6.90 22.35
CA ASP A 57 3.90 -6.02 21.23
C ASP A 57 2.59 -5.50 20.62
N VAL A 58 2.55 -4.20 20.29
CA VAL A 58 1.32 -3.54 19.84
C VAL A 58 1.48 -2.97 18.45
N GLY A 59 0.54 -3.29 17.58
CA GLY A 59 0.26 -2.63 16.32
C GLY A 59 -1.15 -2.06 16.28
N ILE A 60 -1.46 -1.34 15.22
CA ILE A 60 -2.72 -0.62 15.08
C ILE A 60 -3.34 -0.94 13.73
N TYR A 61 -4.67 -0.93 13.63
CA TYR A 61 -5.33 -0.78 12.35
C TYR A 61 -6.37 0.34 12.38
N TRP A 62 -6.61 0.92 11.22
CA TRP A 62 -7.63 1.93 11.01
C TRP A 62 -8.56 1.50 9.88
N PHE A 63 -9.84 1.31 10.21
CA PHE A 63 -10.85 0.90 9.24
C PHE A 63 -11.31 2.11 8.42
N SER A 64 -11.03 2.08 7.12
CA SER A 64 -11.23 3.24 6.25
C SER A 64 -12.64 3.32 5.69
N TYR A 65 -13.23 4.50 5.78
CA TYR A 65 -14.42 4.92 5.03
C TYR A 65 -14.11 6.07 4.07
N ALA A 66 -12.85 6.20 3.64
CA ALA A 66 -12.45 7.26 2.74
C ALA A 66 -13.15 7.15 1.38
N ILE A 67 -13.65 8.29 0.89
CA ILE A 67 -14.25 8.44 -0.44
C ILE A 67 -13.41 9.34 -1.36
N SER A 68 -12.28 9.81 -0.88
CA SER A 68 -11.27 10.57 -1.62
C SER A 68 -9.90 10.45 -0.94
N GLU A 69 -8.84 10.80 -1.66
CA GLU A 69 -7.47 10.84 -1.10
C GLU A 69 -7.38 11.80 0.09
N GLU A 70 -8.03 12.97 0.02
CA GLU A 70 -8.07 13.91 1.15
C GLU A 70 -8.76 13.31 2.38
N LYS A 71 -9.82 12.51 2.20
CA LYS A 71 -10.45 11.79 3.33
C LYS A 71 -9.53 10.73 3.91
N ALA A 72 -8.81 9.99 3.07
CA ALA A 72 -7.81 9.01 3.52
C ALA A 72 -6.66 9.69 4.29
N ARG A 73 -6.21 10.87 3.84
CA ARG A 73 -5.23 11.68 4.56
C ARG A 73 -5.73 12.11 5.93
N LEU A 74 -6.99 12.59 6.02
CA LEU A 74 -7.60 12.97 7.30
C LEU A 74 -7.76 11.79 8.26
N GLU A 75 -8.07 10.59 7.74
CA GLU A 75 -8.10 9.36 8.54
C GLU A 75 -6.73 9.03 9.13
N ALA A 76 -5.65 9.16 8.34
CA ALA A 76 -4.28 8.96 8.83
C ALA A 76 -3.90 9.97 9.91
N VAL A 77 -4.23 11.25 9.71
CA VAL A 77 -3.97 12.31 10.70
C VAL A 77 -4.72 12.01 12.00
N LYS A 78 -6.00 11.63 11.90
CA LYS A 78 -6.81 11.26 13.08
C LYS A 78 -6.29 10.02 13.78
N CYS A 79 -5.90 9.00 13.04
CA CYS A 79 -5.24 7.81 13.59
C CYS A 79 -4.01 8.20 14.42
N MET A 80 -3.11 8.99 13.84
CA MET A 80 -1.89 9.44 14.52
C MET A 80 -2.16 10.31 15.74
N GLU A 81 -3.19 11.16 15.70
CA GLU A 81 -3.63 11.94 16.86
C GLU A 81 -4.04 11.03 18.03
N VAL A 82 -4.87 10.01 17.74
CA VAL A 82 -5.39 9.06 18.74
C VAL A 82 -4.27 8.24 19.37
N ILE A 83 -3.31 7.78 18.58
CA ILE A 83 -2.24 6.90 19.06
C ILE A 83 -1.02 7.64 19.60
N LYS A 84 -0.96 8.97 19.45
CA LYS A 84 0.18 9.81 19.87
C LYS A 84 0.66 9.56 21.30
N PRO A 85 -0.23 9.39 22.32
CA PRO A 85 0.20 9.11 23.70
C PRO A 85 0.96 7.79 23.85
N TYR A 86 0.84 6.89 22.90
CA TYR A 86 1.41 5.53 22.95
C TYR A 86 2.52 5.33 21.90
N LYS A 87 3.04 6.40 21.28
CA LYS A 87 3.99 6.32 20.16
C LYS A 87 5.17 5.38 20.45
N ASP A 88 5.78 5.48 21.62
CA ASP A 88 6.96 4.68 21.99
C ASP A 88 6.64 3.24 22.36
N LYS A 89 5.35 2.89 22.46
CA LYS A 89 4.84 1.54 22.78
C LYS A 89 4.31 0.80 21.57
N ILE A 90 4.07 1.50 20.47
CA ILE A 90 3.63 0.90 19.21
C ILE A 90 4.88 0.45 18.44
N THR A 91 5.10 -0.87 18.43
CA THR A 91 6.29 -1.50 17.84
C THR A 91 5.99 -2.18 16.52
N TYR A 92 4.73 -2.55 16.28
CA TYR A 92 4.21 -3.14 15.05
C TYR A 92 3.63 -2.08 14.11
N PRO A 93 3.36 -2.42 12.84
CA PRO A 93 2.83 -1.45 11.87
C PRO A 93 1.47 -0.87 12.24
N ILE A 94 1.19 0.28 11.62
CA ILE A 94 -0.16 0.85 11.52
C ILE A 94 -0.72 0.46 10.17
N PHE A 95 -1.76 -0.37 10.18
CA PHE A 95 -2.36 -0.94 8.99
C PHE A 95 -3.54 -0.10 8.48
N TYR A 96 -3.54 0.16 7.17
CA TYR A 96 -4.70 0.64 6.45
C TYR A 96 -5.61 -0.54 6.14
N ASP A 97 -6.87 -0.44 6.50
CA ASP A 97 -7.86 -1.48 6.33
C ASP A 97 -9.04 -0.96 5.51
N LEU A 98 -9.25 -1.53 4.31
CA LEU A 98 -10.33 -1.21 3.39
C LEU A 98 -11.02 -2.49 2.94
N GLU A 99 -12.31 -2.59 3.23
CA GLU A 99 -13.09 -3.80 3.04
C GLU A 99 -14.43 -3.56 2.32
N TYR A 100 -15.28 -4.59 2.23
CA TYR A 100 -16.58 -4.52 1.54
C TYR A 100 -17.51 -3.45 2.10
N ASP A 101 -17.51 -3.23 3.41
CA ASP A 101 -18.29 -2.16 4.05
C ASP A 101 -17.79 -0.77 3.64
N SER A 102 -16.48 -0.60 3.48
CA SER A 102 -15.88 0.63 2.95
C SER A 102 -16.36 0.92 1.52
N VAL A 103 -16.35 -0.12 0.66
CA VAL A 103 -16.81 -0.03 -0.74
C VAL A 103 -18.32 0.27 -0.79
N SER A 104 -19.09 -0.40 0.06
CA SER A 104 -20.55 -0.19 0.18
C SER A 104 -20.88 1.22 0.67
N TYR A 105 -20.14 1.71 1.66
CA TYR A 105 -20.25 3.09 2.15
C TYR A 105 -19.96 4.10 1.05
N ALA A 106 -18.84 3.95 0.34
CA ALA A 106 -18.47 4.84 -0.74
C ALA A 106 -19.54 4.89 -1.84
N LYS A 107 -20.08 3.73 -2.22
CA LYS A 107 -21.17 3.63 -3.21
C LYS A 107 -22.42 4.39 -2.78
N LYS A 108 -22.81 4.31 -1.50
CA LYS A 108 -23.92 5.09 -0.93
C LYS A 108 -23.69 6.60 -0.99
N HIS A 109 -22.42 7.03 -1.03
CA HIS A 109 -22.01 8.43 -1.15
C HIS A 109 -21.63 8.84 -2.60
N GLY A 110 -22.07 8.07 -3.60
CA GLY A 110 -21.88 8.38 -5.02
C GLY A 110 -20.45 8.12 -5.54
N VAL A 111 -19.63 7.40 -4.79
CA VAL A 111 -18.25 7.08 -5.18
C VAL A 111 -18.09 5.59 -5.43
N THR A 112 -17.73 5.22 -6.65
CA THR A 112 -17.34 3.84 -6.97
C THR A 112 -15.84 3.70 -6.70
N ILE A 113 -15.48 2.86 -5.72
CA ILE A 113 -14.10 2.48 -5.46
C ILE A 113 -13.70 1.41 -6.46
N ASN A 114 -12.74 1.73 -7.30
CA ASN A 114 -12.05 0.81 -8.19
C ASN A 114 -10.60 0.62 -7.70
N LYS A 115 -9.85 -0.22 -8.39
CA LYS A 115 -8.46 -0.55 -8.04
C LYS A 115 -7.55 0.68 -7.92
N THR A 116 -7.71 1.64 -8.83
CA THR A 116 -6.94 2.90 -8.81
C THR A 116 -7.25 3.73 -7.57
N LYS A 117 -8.54 3.93 -7.27
CA LYS A 117 -8.94 4.72 -6.10
C LYS A 117 -8.57 4.05 -4.78
N ALA A 118 -8.82 2.74 -4.66
CA ALA A 118 -8.45 1.98 -3.46
C ALA A 118 -6.94 2.07 -3.20
N THR A 119 -6.12 1.88 -4.25
CA THR A 119 -4.66 2.01 -4.15
C THR A 119 -4.25 3.44 -3.79
N ALA A 120 -4.84 4.47 -4.42
CA ALA A 120 -4.51 5.87 -4.12
C ALA A 120 -4.88 6.25 -2.68
N PHE A 121 -6.04 5.81 -2.18
CA PHE A 121 -6.46 6.08 -0.79
C PHE A 121 -5.52 5.40 0.21
N ALA A 122 -5.22 4.12 0.00
CA ALA A 122 -4.28 3.39 0.84
C ALA A 122 -2.89 4.03 0.83
N HIS A 123 -2.37 4.37 -0.34
CA HIS A 123 -1.06 5.02 -0.47
C HIS A 123 -1.00 6.38 0.24
N THR A 124 -2.06 7.21 0.11
CA THR A 124 -2.15 8.49 0.81
C THR A 124 -2.13 8.31 2.32
N PHE A 125 -2.94 7.37 2.86
CA PHE A 125 -2.94 7.05 4.29
C PHE A 125 -1.55 6.58 4.76
N LEU A 126 -0.99 5.60 4.08
CA LEU A 126 0.27 4.96 4.48
C LEU A 126 1.47 5.91 4.40
N LYS A 127 1.50 6.81 3.41
CA LYS A 127 2.52 7.89 3.36
C LYS A 127 2.42 8.86 4.54
N GLU A 128 1.21 9.25 4.95
CA GLU A 128 1.05 10.11 6.13
C GLU A 128 1.50 9.39 7.41
N ILE A 129 1.17 8.10 7.58
CA ILE A 129 1.65 7.27 8.69
C ILE A 129 3.20 7.22 8.72
N GLN A 130 3.82 7.04 7.57
CA GLN A 130 5.28 7.02 7.42
C GLN A 130 5.92 8.36 7.80
N LYS A 131 5.34 9.49 7.33
CA LYS A 131 5.78 10.86 7.72
C LYS A 131 5.67 11.09 9.23
N GLY A 132 4.68 10.49 9.88
CA GLY A 132 4.52 10.50 11.34
C GLY A 132 5.59 9.71 12.11
N GLY A 133 6.48 9.00 11.40
CA GLY A 133 7.54 8.17 11.98
C GLY A 133 7.05 6.82 12.49
N TYR A 134 5.92 6.32 12.00
CA TYR A 134 5.41 4.98 12.26
C TYR A 134 5.71 4.03 11.09
N ILE A 135 5.62 2.74 11.33
CA ILE A 135 5.76 1.71 10.29
C ILE A 135 4.41 1.60 9.58
N PRO A 136 4.32 1.90 8.27
CA PRO A 136 3.08 1.71 7.53
C PRO A 136 2.88 0.25 7.12
N GLY A 137 1.64 -0.23 7.16
CA GLY A 137 1.25 -1.57 6.75
C GLY A 137 -0.08 -1.58 6.00
N LEU A 138 -0.25 -2.48 5.05
CA LEU A 138 -1.48 -2.69 4.31
C LEU A 138 -2.12 -4.00 4.75
N TYR A 139 -3.38 -3.93 5.25
CA TYR A 139 -4.22 -5.11 5.41
C TYR A 139 -5.02 -5.37 4.14
N THR A 140 -5.15 -6.63 3.75
CA THR A 140 -5.97 -7.05 2.63
C THR A 140 -6.32 -8.53 2.70
N ASN A 141 -7.40 -8.93 2.06
CA ASN A 141 -7.73 -10.32 1.78
C ASN A 141 -7.40 -10.67 0.32
N ILE A 142 -7.59 -11.93 -0.08
CA ILE A 142 -7.28 -12.43 -1.43
C ILE A 142 -8.05 -11.67 -2.52
N ASP A 143 -9.34 -11.39 -2.30
CA ASP A 143 -10.17 -10.67 -3.27
C ASP A 143 -9.68 -9.22 -3.44
N PHE A 144 -9.50 -8.50 -2.34
CA PHE A 144 -9.04 -7.11 -2.38
C PHE A 144 -7.63 -6.99 -2.95
N SER A 145 -6.74 -7.93 -2.64
CA SER A 145 -5.39 -7.96 -3.20
C SER A 145 -5.39 -8.12 -4.73
N ASN A 146 -6.37 -8.82 -5.29
CA ASN A 146 -6.47 -9.04 -6.73
C ASN A 146 -7.26 -7.94 -7.43
N ASN A 147 -8.34 -7.44 -6.82
CA ASN A 147 -9.34 -6.61 -7.47
C ASN A 147 -9.29 -5.13 -7.06
N TYR A 148 -8.77 -4.81 -5.86
CA TYR A 148 -8.78 -3.46 -5.33
C TYR A 148 -7.39 -2.84 -5.11
N PHE A 149 -6.33 -3.63 -4.99
CA PHE A 149 -4.99 -3.08 -4.80
C PHE A 149 -4.05 -3.49 -5.92
N PHE A 150 -3.28 -2.53 -6.45
CA PHE A 150 -2.16 -2.86 -7.33
C PHE A 150 -1.08 -3.62 -6.57
N LYS A 151 -0.36 -4.49 -7.27
CA LYS A 151 0.74 -5.26 -6.66
C LYS A 151 1.89 -4.37 -6.18
N SER A 152 2.04 -3.18 -6.75
CA SER A 152 3.04 -2.19 -6.34
C SER A 152 2.88 -1.80 -4.86
N ILE A 153 1.68 -1.37 -4.45
CA ILE A 153 1.45 -0.98 -3.04
C ILE A 153 1.60 -2.16 -2.08
N GLN A 154 1.22 -3.38 -2.52
CA GLN A 154 1.34 -4.60 -1.73
C GLN A 154 2.81 -5.01 -1.48
N ARG A 155 3.74 -4.59 -2.36
CA ARG A 155 5.17 -4.83 -2.25
C ARG A 155 5.92 -3.67 -1.58
N GLU A 156 5.31 -2.49 -1.57
CA GLU A 156 5.90 -1.27 -1.00
C GLU A 156 5.83 -1.25 0.51
N TYR A 157 4.73 -1.74 1.08
CA TYR A 157 4.47 -1.71 2.52
C TYR A 157 4.45 -3.09 3.15
N ASP A 158 4.60 -3.15 4.47
CA ASP A 158 4.41 -4.39 5.22
C ASP A 158 2.99 -4.92 5.01
N LEU A 159 2.86 -6.09 4.39
CA LEU A 159 1.58 -6.66 4.01
C LEU A 159 1.05 -7.62 5.07
N TRP A 160 -0.17 -7.42 5.50
CA TRP A 160 -0.97 -8.32 6.33
C TRP A 160 -2.08 -8.91 5.48
N ILE A 161 -2.01 -10.21 5.21
CA ILE A 161 -2.96 -10.92 4.35
C ILE A 161 -3.94 -11.73 5.16
N ALA A 162 -5.24 -11.58 4.90
CA ALA A 162 -6.28 -12.45 5.43
C ALA A 162 -6.60 -13.58 4.46
N GLN A 163 -6.48 -14.80 4.94
CA GLN A 163 -6.89 -16.01 4.25
C GLN A 163 -7.18 -17.11 5.28
N TYR A 164 -8.44 -17.43 5.49
CA TYR A 164 -8.90 -18.37 6.51
C TYR A 164 -8.78 -19.82 6.05
N THR A 165 -7.56 -20.33 6.12
CA THR A 165 -7.18 -21.66 5.65
C THR A 165 -6.13 -22.26 6.57
N SER A 166 -5.89 -23.58 6.46
CA SER A 166 -4.84 -24.25 7.24
C SER A 166 -3.41 -23.88 6.79
N ARG A 167 -3.26 -23.32 5.59
CA ARG A 167 -2.00 -22.88 5.00
C ARG A 167 -2.21 -21.65 4.14
N CYS A 168 -1.40 -20.62 4.34
CA CYS A 168 -1.40 -19.47 3.44
C CYS A 168 -0.92 -19.87 2.04
N THR A 169 -1.75 -19.61 1.03
CA THR A 169 -1.44 -19.87 -0.38
C THR A 169 -1.18 -18.60 -1.18
N TYR A 170 -1.18 -17.44 -0.49
CA TYR A 170 -0.89 -16.17 -1.12
C TYR A 170 0.56 -16.12 -1.59
N SER A 171 0.77 -15.81 -2.88
CA SER A 171 2.07 -15.96 -3.54
C SER A 171 3.01 -14.76 -3.37
N GLU A 172 2.49 -13.58 -3.01
CA GLU A 172 3.32 -12.40 -2.81
C GLU A 172 3.91 -12.38 -1.40
N SER A 173 5.02 -11.66 -1.23
CA SER A 173 5.65 -11.49 0.07
C SER A 173 4.70 -10.81 1.05
N HIS A 174 4.57 -11.36 2.24
CA HIS A 174 3.77 -10.79 3.33
C HIS A 174 4.49 -10.99 4.66
N VAL A 175 4.24 -10.09 5.58
CA VAL A 175 4.85 -10.12 6.93
C VAL A 175 3.90 -10.70 7.97
N MET A 176 2.59 -10.68 7.70
CA MET A 176 1.57 -11.16 8.62
C MET A 176 0.45 -11.88 7.88
N TRP A 177 -0.10 -12.88 8.52
CA TRP A 177 -1.21 -13.68 8.01
C TRP A 177 -2.29 -13.86 9.07
N GLN A 178 -3.49 -13.31 8.80
CA GLN A 178 -4.70 -13.59 9.55
C GLN A 178 -5.29 -14.91 9.04
N TYR A 179 -5.20 -15.94 9.86
CA TYR A 179 -5.53 -17.29 9.41
C TYR A 179 -6.89 -17.79 9.90
N SER A 180 -7.54 -17.06 10.81
CA SER A 180 -8.86 -17.41 11.34
C SER A 180 -9.58 -16.17 11.83
N GLU A 181 -10.89 -16.10 11.59
CA GLU A 181 -11.84 -15.12 12.15
C GLU A 181 -12.70 -15.72 13.29
N SER A 182 -12.43 -16.96 13.66
CA SER A 182 -13.25 -17.72 14.63
C SER A 182 -12.39 -18.43 15.68
N GLY A 183 -11.21 -17.87 15.95
CA GLY A 183 -10.29 -18.40 16.95
C GLY A 183 -10.83 -18.31 18.40
N ARG A 184 -10.16 -19.03 19.29
CA ARG A 184 -10.42 -18.98 20.74
C ARG A 184 -9.10 -18.71 21.45
N VAL A 185 -9.12 -17.71 22.33
CA VAL A 185 -7.98 -17.33 23.17
C VAL A 185 -8.46 -17.15 24.60
N SER A 186 -7.74 -17.71 25.55
CA SER A 186 -8.04 -17.54 26.97
C SER A 186 -8.05 -16.04 27.33
N GLY A 187 -9.10 -15.60 28.00
CA GLY A 187 -9.27 -14.20 28.39
C GLY A 187 -10.13 -13.36 27.43
N ILE A 188 -10.58 -13.93 26.30
CA ILE A 188 -11.54 -13.33 25.38
C ILE A 188 -12.77 -14.19 25.29
N SER A 189 -13.94 -13.56 25.42
CA SER A 189 -15.23 -14.26 25.29
C SER A 189 -15.66 -14.22 23.81
N GLY A 190 -15.95 -15.39 23.24
CA GLY A 190 -16.37 -15.48 21.85
C GLY A 190 -15.21 -15.67 20.88
N ASN A 191 -15.44 -15.34 19.62
CA ASN A 191 -14.44 -15.45 18.55
C ASN A 191 -13.44 -14.29 18.60
N VAL A 192 -12.23 -14.56 18.18
CA VAL A 192 -11.18 -13.55 17.97
C VAL A 192 -10.37 -13.93 16.75
N ASP A 193 -9.90 -12.94 16.03
CA ASP A 193 -9.05 -13.11 14.86
C ASP A 193 -7.64 -13.53 15.29
N LEU A 194 -7.11 -14.55 14.58
CA LEU A 194 -5.82 -15.14 14.90
C LEU A 194 -4.80 -14.89 13.80
N ASP A 195 -3.60 -14.48 14.22
CA ASP A 195 -2.54 -14.04 13.35
C ASP A 195 -1.22 -14.78 13.54
N TYR A 196 -0.48 -14.91 12.47
CA TYR A 196 0.95 -15.19 12.49
C TYR A 196 1.73 -14.01 11.93
N CYS A 197 2.80 -13.59 12.63
CA CYS A 197 3.77 -12.62 12.13
C CYS A 197 5.11 -13.32 11.85
N TYR A 198 5.69 -13.07 10.68
CA TYR A 198 6.95 -13.65 10.21
C TYR A 198 8.13 -12.68 10.29
N LYS A 199 7.86 -11.41 10.65
CA LYS A 199 8.85 -10.35 10.78
C LYS A 199 9.03 -9.97 12.24
N LYS A 200 10.28 -9.79 12.69
CA LYS A 200 10.57 -9.23 14.01
C LYS A 200 10.68 -7.72 13.91
N TYR A 201 9.90 -7.02 14.72
CA TYR A 201 10.01 -5.59 14.91
C TYR A 201 10.87 -5.30 16.15
N LYS A 202 11.68 -4.23 16.10
CA LYS A 202 12.53 -3.83 17.24
C LYS A 202 11.65 -3.12 18.27
N LYS A 203 11.77 -3.50 19.55
CA LYS A 203 11.29 -2.66 20.65
C LYS A 203 12.16 -1.41 20.70
N ASN A 204 11.56 -0.24 20.82
CA ASN A 204 12.29 1.01 21.08
C ASN A 204 12.80 0.96 22.54
N ASN A 205 13.96 0.35 22.77
CA ASN A 205 14.64 0.41 24.05
C ASN A 205 15.31 1.78 24.18
N ASN A 206 14.56 2.81 24.55
CA ASN A 206 15.14 4.05 25.07
C ASN A 206 15.34 3.91 26.57
N SER A 207 16.36 3.18 26.98
CA SER A 207 17.03 3.29 28.28
C SER A 207 18.47 2.84 28.09
N GLU A 208 19.33 3.81 28.19
CA GLU A 208 20.73 3.81 28.49
C GLU A 208 21.67 4.37 27.44
N ASN A 209 22.19 5.52 27.91
CA ASN A 209 23.50 6.11 27.70
C ASN A 209 23.91 6.76 26.38
N ASN A 210 23.97 8.07 26.53
CA ASN A 210 24.91 8.99 25.92
C ASN A 210 26.30 8.35 25.72
N SER A 211 26.76 8.28 24.48
CA SER A 211 27.99 8.93 24.06
C SER A 211 28.27 8.71 22.56
N ARG A 212 28.39 9.87 21.93
CA ARG A 212 29.25 10.23 20.79
C ARG A 212 28.97 9.70 19.38
N THR A 213 28.72 10.73 18.56
CA THR A 213 29.29 11.01 17.22
C THR A 213 28.94 10.00 16.14
N ASP A 214 28.27 10.32 15.12
CA ASP A 214 28.52 11.24 14.04
C ASP A 214 27.32 11.32 13.09
N THR A 215 27.01 12.53 12.75
CA THR A 215 26.62 13.09 11.47
C THR A 215 26.16 12.15 10.37
N ASP A 216 25.06 12.59 9.80
CA ASP A 216 24.67 12.46 8.38
C ASP A 216 23.96 11.20 7.91
N SER A 217 22.82 11.51 7.36
CA SER A 217 22.09 10.86 6.27
C SER A 217 20.71 10.31 6.62
N ASN A 218 19.78 11.23 6.96
CA ASN A 218 18.35 10.87 6.98
C ASN A 218 17.58 11.38 5.73
N THR A 219 18.30 12.00 4.78
CA THR A 219 17.75 12.44 3.48
C THR A 219 17.88 11.39 2.37
N ASP A 220 18.74 10.37 2.56
CA ASP A 220 19.01 9.39 1.49
C ASP A 220 18.08 8.17 1.46
N LYS A 221 17.25 7.96 2.50
CA LYS A 221 16.37 6.77 2.53
C LYS A 221 15.04 6.97 1.83
N ASP A 222 14.51 8.18 1.77
CA ASP A 222 13.27 8.47 1.05
C ASP A 222 13.53 8.59 -0.45
N ASN A 223 14.65 9.17 -0.86
CA ASN A 223 15.09 9.18 -2.25
C ASN A 223 15.34 7.77 -2.80
N ASN A 224 15.82 6.82 -1.98
CA ASN A 224 16.08 5.45 -2.41
C ASN A 224 14.80 4.63 -2.72
N LYS A 225 13.65 5.01 -2.20
CA LYS A 225 12.38 4.26 -2.41
C LYS A 225 11.62 4.75 -3.63
N GLU A 226 11.53 6.05 -3.83
CA GLU A 226 11.02 6.65 -5.09
C GLU A 226 11.92 6.26 -6.25
N ASP A 227 13.23 6.32 -6.08
CA ASP A 227 14.20 5.84 -7.07
C ASP A 227 14.00 4.37 -7.42
N ASN A 228 13.57 3.52 -6.48
CA ASN A 228 13.37 2.09 -6.74
C ASN A 228 12.06 1.83 -7.52
N ILE A 229 10.98 2.57 -7.26
CA ILE A 229 9.71 2.46 -8.01
C ILE A 229 9.91 2.99 -9.44
N ILE A 230 10.50 4.15 -9.57
CA ILE A 230 10.88 4.75 -10.86
C ILE A 230 11.77 3.77 -11.63
N LYS A 231 12.73 3.16 -10.96
CA LYS A 231 13.63 2.17 -11.55
C LYS A 231 12.90 0.92 -12.06
N ILE A 232 11.92 0.40 -11.30
CA ILE A 232 11.08 -0.73 -11.71
C ILE A 232 10.22 -0.36 -12.92
N LEU A 233 9.62 0.82 -12.91
CA LEU A 233 8.81 1.32 -14.02
C LEU A 233 9.63 1.49 -15.29
N ILE A 234 10.83 2.04 -15.18
CA ILE A 234 11.75 2.20 -16.33
C ILE A 234 12.21 0.83 -16.82
N LYS A 235 12.53 -0.13 -15.95
CA LYS A 235 12.86 -1.51 -16.37
C LYS A 235 11.72 -2.15 -17.18
N SER A 236 10.49 -1.99 -16.72
CA SER A 236 9.33 -2.51 -17.43
C SER A 236 9.13 -1.83 -18.80
N LEU A 237 9.46 -0.53 -18.92
CA LEU A 237 9.47 0.17 -20.20
C LEU A 237 10.59 -0.35 -21.10
N GLN A 238 11.80 -0.50 -20.59
CA GLN A 238 12.95 -1.02 -21.35
C GLN A 238 12.68 -2.41 -21.90
N ASN A 239 12.09 -3.30 -21.08
CA ASN A 239 11.63 -4.62 -21.53
C ASN A 239 10.56 -4.49 -22.63
N ALA A 240 9.53 -3.65 -22.45
CA ALA A 240 8.48 -3.44 -23.43
C ALA A 240 9.02 -2.87 -24.78
N LEU A 241 10.04 -2.00 -24.71
CA LEU A 241 10.72 -1.48 -25.89
C LEU A 241 11.54 -2.58 -26.61
N ASN A 242 12.25 -3.42 -25.84
CA ASN A 242 13.00 -4.55 -26.38
C ASN A 242 12.06 -5.54 -27.09
N GLU A 243 10.96 -5.93 -26.46
CA GLU A 243 9.97 -6.84 -27.05
C GLU A 243 9.27 -6.24 -28.27
N SER A 244 9.07 -4.91 -28.32
CA SER A 244 8.36 -4.25 -29.42
C SER A 244 9.26 -3.97 -30.64
N TYR A 245 10.57 -3.74 -30.41
CA TYR A 245 11.45 -3.19 -31.45
C TYR A 245 12.80 -3.88 -31.56
N ASP A 246 13.09 -4.93 -30.80
CA ASP A 246 14.38 -5.67 -30.75
C ASP A 246 15.59 -4.73 -30.57
N CYS A 247 15.46 -3.72 -29.71
CA CYS A 247 16.47 -2.66 -29.57
C CYS A 247 17.60 -2.99 -28.59
N LYS A 248 17.55 -4.13 -27.90
CA LYS A 248 18.58 -4.66 -26.97
C LYS A 248 19.03 -3.66 -25.90
N LEU A 249 18.08 -2.90 -25.34
CA LEU A 249 18.36 -2.02 -24.21
C LEU A 249 18.74 -2.86 -22.97
N ALA A 250 19.69 -2.38 -22.18
CA ALA A 250 19.88 -2.87 -20.83
C ALA A 250 18.65 -2.52 -19.99
N GLU A 251 18.10 -3.51 -19.29
CA GLU A 251 16.97 -3.32 -18.36
C GLU A 251 17.49 -2.90 -16.99
N ASP A 252 18.22 -1.77 -16.96
CA ASP A 252 18.91 -1.25 -15.78
C ASP A 252 18.04 -0.32 -14.92
N GLY A 253 16.88 0.09 -15.43
CA GLY A 253 15.96 1.02 -14.76
C GLY A 253 16.43 2.47 -14.83
N ILE A 254 17.27 2.83 -15.80
CA ILE A 254 17.77 4.18 -15.99
C ILE A 254 17.05 4.83 -17.18
N TRP A 255 16.36 5.95 -16.95
CA TRP A 255 15.79 6.79 -17.99
C TRP A 255 16.89 7.62 -18.65
N GLY A 256 17.83 6.92 -19.28
CA GLY A 256 19.04 7.50 -19.88
C GLY A 256 18.90 7.79 -21.40
N PRO A 257 19.96 8.35 -22.01
CA PRO A 257 19.96 8.72 -23.43
C PRO A 257 19.59 7.56 -24.37
N LYS A 258 19.99 6.34 -24.07
CA LYS A 258 19.68 5.16 -24.90
C LYS A 258 18.18 4.83 -24.88
N THR A 259 17.54 4.84 -23.72
CA THR A 259 16.09 4.59 -23.59
C THR A 259 15.31 5.72 -24.26
N LYS A 260 15.70 6.98 -24.02
CA LYS A 260 15.08 8.16 -24.65
C LYS A 260 15.15 8.10 -26.17
N ALA A 261 16.30 7.76 -26.74
CA ALA A 261 16.48 7.65 -28.18
C ALA A 261 15.57 6.60 -28.82
N VAL A 262 15.30 5.48 -28.14
CA VAL A 262 14.36 4.47 -28.63
C VAL A 262 12.92 5.00 -28.60
N VAL A 263 12.49 5.67 -27.54
CA VAL A 263 11.15 6.28 -27.47
C VAL A 263 11.00 7.39 -28.51
N GLU A 264 12.04 8.19 -28.73
CA GLU A 264 12.07 9.25 -29.76
C GLU A 264 11.93 8.68 -31.17
N LYS A 265 12.63 7.57 -31.44
CA LYS A 265 12.54 6.86 -32.72
C LYS A 265 11.20 6.16 -32.95
N HIS A 266 10.53 5.76 -31.86
CA HIS A 266 9.30 4.97 -31.89
C HIS A 266 8.18 5.61 -31.03
N PRO A 267 7.78 6.87 -31.28
CA PRO A 267 6.69 7.49 -30.54
C PRO A 267 5.38 6.76 -30.83
N LEU A 268 4.60 6.54 -29.81
CA LEU A 268 3.29 5.88 -29.94
C LEU A 268 2.24 6.90 -30.39
N SER A 269 1.48 6.56 -31.42
CA SER A 269 0.42 7.41 -31.99
C SER A 269 -0.58 6.57 -32.77
N ILE A 270 -1.66 7.19 -33.24
CA ILE A 270 -2.68 6.54 -34.09
C ILE A 270 -2.08 5.92 -35.37
N LYS A 271 -0.91 6.34 -35.79
CA LYS A 271 -0.17 5.73 -36.92
C LYS A 271 0.26 4.29 -36.62
N SER A 272 0.36 3.93 -35.34
CA SER A 272 0.70 2.58 -34.85
C SER A 272 -0.50 1.68 -34.62
N LYS A 273 -1.74 2.12 -34.92
CA LYS A 273 -3.02 1.48 -34.57
C LYS A 273 -3.16 0.01 -34.98
N ASN A 274 -2.49 -0.40 -36.05
CA ASN A 274 -2.58 -1.77 -36.58
C ASN A 274 -1.51 -2.70 -36.03
N LYS A 275 -0.66 -2.23 -35.13
CA LYS A 275 0.41 -3.02 -34.52
C LYS A 275 0.10 -3.26 -33.03
N LYS A 276 0.09 -4.50 -32.63
CA LYS A 276 0.05 -4.88 -31.22
C LYS A 276 1.46 -4.82 -30.65
N LEU A 277 1.70 -3.91 -29.70
CA LEU A 277 3.03 -3.64 -29.16
C LEU A 277 3.01 -3.72 -27.62
N GLU A 278 4.02 -4.33 -27.03
CA GLU A 278 4.20 -4.31 -25.57
C GLU A 278 4.49 -2.89 -25.06
N HIS A 279 5.15 -2.04 -25.87
CA HIS A 279 5.30 -0.61 -25.59
C HIS A 279 3.95 0.11 -25.46
N THR A 280 2.97 -0.23 -26.33
CA THR A 280 1.60 0.32 -26.20
C THR A 280 0.91 -0.22 -24.94
N LYS A 281 1.07 -1.49 -24.61
CA LYS A 281 0.52 -2.05 -23.36
C LYS A 281 1.13 -1.39 -22.15
N TRP A 282 2.44 -1.12 -22.16
CA TRP A 282 3.09 -0.39 -21.07
C TRP A 282 2.44 0.99 -20.87
N LEU A 283 2.25 1.74 -21.95
CA LEU A 283 1.59 3.05 -21.90
C LEU A 283 0.15 2.96 -21.36
N GLN A 284 -0.63 2.00 -21.88
CA GLN A 284 -2.01 1.79 -21.45
C GLN A 284 -2.08 1.39 -19.96
N LYS A 285 -1.18 0.51 -19.49
CA LYS A 285 -1.05 0.16 -18.07
C LYS A 285 -0.74 1.39 -17.22
N SER A 286 0.26 2.18 -17.62
CA SER A 286 0.67 3.38 -16.91
C SER A 286 -0.46 4.43 -16.84
N LEU A 287 -1.17 4.66 -17.95
CA LEU A 287 -2.33 5.57 -17.96
C LEU A 287 -3.46 5.04 -17.08
N LYS A 288 -3.69 3.73 -17.05
CA LYS A 288 -4.68 3.11 -16.17
C LYS A 288 -4.29 3.24 -14.69
N GLU A 289 -3.01 3.09 -14.36
CA GLU A 289 -2.46 3.34 -13.02
C GLU A 289 -2.62 4.81 -12.60
N LEU A 290 -2.50 5.74 -13.53
CA LEU A 290 -2.76 7.17 -13.32
C LEU A 290 -4.25 7.55 -13.29
N GLY A 291 -5.16 6.57 -13.33
CA GLY A 291 -6.59 6.74 -13.11
C GLY A 291 -7.42 6.94 -14.38
N TYR A 292 -6.87 6.68 -15.55
CA TYR A 292 -7.65 6.75 -16.79
C TYR A 292 -8.35 5.42 -17.08
N ASP A 293 -9.62 5.49 -17.52
CA ASP A 293 -10.35 4.31 -17.98
C ASP A 293 -9.91 3.98 -19.41
N ILE A 294 -9.13 2.92 -19.55
CA ILE A 294 -8.53 2.48 -20.81
C ILE A 294 -8.35 0.96 -20.83
N ALA A 295 -8.63 0.32 -21.95
CA ALA A 295 -8.31 -1.08 -22.20
C ALA A 295 -6.79 -1.27 -22.38
N ILE A 296 -6.27 -2.41 -21.92
CA ILE A 296 -4.86 -2.79 -22.08
C ILE A 296 -4.79 -3.88 -23.14
N ASP A 297 -4.91 -3.52 -24.40
CA ASP A 297 -4.93 -4.43 -25.52
C ASP A 297 -3.66 -4.44 -26.38
N GLY A 298 -2.81 -3.43 -26.20
CA GLY A 298 -1.56 -3.25 -26.93
C GLY A 298 -1.73 -2.56 -28.28
N TYR A 299 -2.94 -2.09 -28.61
CA TYR A 299 -3.20 -1.33 -29.85
C TYR A 299 -3.38 0.16 -29.54
N PHE A 300 -2.66 1.02 -30.25
CA PHE A 300 -2.84 2.45 -30.10
C PHE A 300 -4.03 2.93 -30.96
N GLY A 301 -5.23 2.66 -30.48
CA GLY A 301 -6.50 3.07 -31.13
C GLY A 301 -6.90 4.50 -30.78
N LYS A 302 -8.11 4.90 -31.23
CA LYS A 302 -8.71 6.22 -30.92
C LYS A 302 -8.90 6.45 -29.43
N ASP A 303 -9.26 5.43 -28.66
CA ASP A 303 -9.44 5.53 -27.22
C ASP A 303 -8.11 5.77 -26.50
N THR A 304 -7.03 5.10 -26.95
CA THR A 304 -5.69 5.34 -26.45
C THR A 304 -5.24 6.77 -26.76
N GLN A 305 -5.44 7.24 -28.00
CA GLN A 305 -5.11 8.61 -28.39
C GLN A 305 -5.86 9.63 -27.53
N SER A 306 -7.18 9.50 -27.40
CA SER A 306 -8.02 10.40 -26.59
C SER A 306 -7.57 10.42 -25.14
N THR A 307 -7.16 9.25 -24.59
CA THR A 307 -6.65 9.16 -23.23
C THR A 307 -5.30 9.84 -23.07
N VAL A 308 -4.40 9.72 -24.05
CA VAL A 308 -3.12 10.45 -24.08
C VAL A 308 -3.36 11.96 -24.13
N GLU A 309 -4.28 12.44 -24.97
CA GLU A 309 -4.65 13.86 -25.04
C GLU A 309 -5.18 14.39 -23.71
N LYS A 310 -6.06 13.63 -23.04
CA LYS A 310 -6.57 13.98 -21.69
C LYS A 310 -5.43 14.04 -20.68
N TYR A 311 -4.50 13.09 -20.72
CA TYR A 311 -3.33 13.08 -19.84
C TYR A 311 -2.44 14.29 -20.10
N GLN A 312 -2.08 14.54 -21.37
CA GLN A 312 -1.26 15.67 -21.76
C GLN A 312 -1.86 17.01 -21.30
N LYS A 313 -3.17 17.19 -21.50
CA LYS A 313 -3.90 18.37 -21.02
C LYS A 313 -3.81 18.53 -19.50
N LYS A 314 -4.04 17.44 -18.76
CA LYS A 314 -3.98 17.46 -17.27
C LYS A 314 -2.57 17.79 -16.77
N LYS A 315 -1.53 17.42 -17.51
CA LYS A 315 -0.11 17.62 -17.15
C LYS A 315 0.53 18.86 -17.80
N ASN A 316 -0.27 19.71 -18.45
CA ASN A 316 0.20 20.90 -19.16
C ASN A 316 1.29 20.59 -20.23
N LEU A 317 1.18 19.43 -20.87
CA LEU A 317 2.00 19.05 -22.02
C LEU A 317 1.35 19.53 -23.32
N GLN A 318 2.09 19.48 -24.42
CA GLN A 318 1.52 19.66 -25.76
C GLN A 318 0.47 18.58 -26.01
N VAL A 319 -0.77 18.98 -26.33
CA VAL A 319 -1.89 18.07 -26.56
C VAL A 319 -1.91 17.69 -28.05
N ASP A 320 -1.12 16.68 -28.40
CA ASP A 320 -0.99 16.19 -29.78
C ASP A 320 -1.41 14.71 -29.94
N GLY A 321 -1.78 14.05 -28.84
CA GLY A 321 -2.16 12.64 -28.82
C GLY A 321 -1.00 11.69 -29.13
N ILE A 322 0.25 12.18 -29.08
CA ILE A 322 1.45 11.39 -29.35
C ILE A 322 2.18 11.12 -28.03
N ALA A 323 2.34 9.86 -27.66
CA ALA A 323 3.18 9.52 -26.52
C ALA A 323 4.65 9.41 -26.95
N GLY A 324 5.31 10.56 -26.98
CA GLY A 324 6.75 10.72 -27.20
C GLY A 324 7.52 10.85 -25.87
N VAL A 325 8.80 11.27 -25.97
CA VAL A 325 9.72 11.38 -24.81
C VAL A 325 9.13 12.18 -23.67
N LYS A 326 8.57 13.38 -23.92
CA LYS A 326 7.99 14.24 -22.88
C LYS A 326 6.80 13.60 -22.16
N THR A 327 5.96 12.85 -22.88
CA THR A 327 4.83 12.12 -22.30
C THR A 327 5.33 10.98 -21.40
N HIS A 328 6.34 10.23 -21.86
CA HIS A 328 6.95 9.16 -21.04
C HIS A 328 7.67 9.72 -19.81
N GLU A 329 8.43 10.80 -19.95
CA GLU A 329 9.07 11.48 -18.79
C GLU A 329 8.05 11.91 -17.76
N SER A 330 6.96 12.51 -18.20
CA SER A 330 5.88 12.91 -17.33
C SER A 330 5.26 11.70 -16.61
N ILE A 331 4.96 10.62 -17.33
CA ILE A 331 4.41 9.39 -16.74
C ILE A 331 5.36 8.83 -15.68
N ILE A 332 6.66 8.71 -15.99
CA ILE A 332 7.68 8.19 -15.08
C ILE A 332 7.79 9.04 -13.80
N SER A 333 7.59 10.35 -13.91
CA SER A 333 7.69 11.28 -12.76
C SER A 333 6.43 11.33 -11.89
N TYR A 334 5.31 10.73 -12.32
CA TYR A 334 4.02 10.83 -11.61
C TYR A 334 3.45 9.47 -11.15
N ILE A 335 4.14 8.36 -11.40
CA ILE A 335 3.84 7.04 -10.88
C ILE A 335 4.77 6.74 -9.69
#